data_f7f66b6ea685d02f71c3838d9cee8bdf
#
_entry.id   f7f66b6ea685d02f71c3838d9cee8bdf
#
_cell.length_a   1.000
_cell.length_b   1.000
_cell.length_c   1.000
_cell.angle_alpha   90.00
_cell.angle_beta   90.00
_cell.angle_gamma   90.00
#
_symmetry.space_group_name_H-M   'P 1'
#
loop_
_entity.id
_entity.type
_entity.pdbx_description
1 polymer ?
#
loop_
_entity_poly.entity_id
_entity_poly.type
_entity_poly.pdbx_seq_one_letter_code
_entity_poly.pdbx_strand_id
1 'polypeptide(L)'
;MKSRPGDKDCVFCKIVAGEIASNLLYEDEDIIAFRDIKPITPTHLLIVSRKHIPSLALMKDTETPLIGKMTRVANQLAREHGVADTGYRLVINSGADAGQLVPHLHMHLLAGRGLKWNH
;
A
#
# COMPACT_ATOMS: atom_id res chain seq x y z
N MET A 1 11.33 -7.18 -22.19
CA MET A 1 11.68 -5.97 -21.45
C MET A 1 12.41 -6.34 -20.16
N LYS A 2 13.37 -5.55 -19.81
CA LYS A 2 14.13 -5.79 -18.60
C LYS A 2 13.27 -5.56 -17.35
N SER A 3 13.36 -6.46 -16.38
CA SER A 3 12.67 -6.30 -15.10
C SER A 3 13.16 -5.04 -14.38
N ARG A 4 12.30 -4.41 -13.61
CA ARG A 4 12.71 -3.33 -12.75
C ARG A 4 13.58 -3.87 -11.62
N PRO A 5 14.54 -3.07 -11.11
CA PRO A 5 15.34 -3.50 -9.96
C PRO A 5 14.45 -3.93 -8.81
N GLY A 6 14.78 -5.04 -8.19
CA GLY A 6 14.07 -5.54 -7.04
C GLY A 6 12.89 -6.45 -7.30
N ASP A 7 12.48 -6.66 -8.57
CA ASP A 7 11.33 -7.51 -8.87
C ASP A 7 11.47 -8.91 -8.26
N LYS A 8 12.64 -9.52 -8.40
CA LYS A 8 12.88 -10.88 -7.88
C LYS A 8 12.95 -10.93 -6.36
N ASP A 9 13.44 -9.85 -5.76
CA ASP A 9 13.64 -9.79 -4.31
C ASP A 9 12.54 -9.03 -3.60
N CYS A 10 11.58 -8.49 -4.34
CA CYS A 10 10.51 -7.68 -3.77
C CYS A 10 9.48 -8.55 -3.06
N VAL A 11 9.34 -8.36 -1.76
CA VAL A 11 8.38 -9.14 -0.98
C VAL A 11 6.95 -8.93 -1.47
N PHE A 12 6.61 -7.71 -1.91
CA PHE A 12 5.26 -7.44 -2.42
C PHE A 12 5.02 -8.07 -3.77
N CYS A 13 6.04 -8.12 -4.64
CA CYS A 13 5.93 -8.86 -5.90
C CYS A 13 5.70 -10.35 -5.63
N LYS A 14 6.33 -10.89 -4.59
CA LYS A 14 6.15 -12.29 -4.22
C LYS A 14 4.74 -12.56 -3.71
N ILE A 15 4.16 -11.61 -2.97
CA ILE A 15 2.77 -11.72 -2.51
C ILE A 15 1.82 -11.64 -3.70
N VAL A 16 2.05 -10.70 -4.61
CA VAL A 16 1.25 -10.54 -5.84
C VAL A 16 1.27 -11.82 -6.66
N ALA A 17 2.43 -12.46 -6.76
CA ALA A 17 2.60 -13.69 -7.54
C ALA A 17 2.10 -14.95 -6.80
N GLY A 18 1.70 -14.82 -5.54
CA GLY A 18 1.27 -15.96 -4.75
C GLY A 18 2.40 -16.82 -4.22
N GLU A 19 3.65 -16.36 -4.33
CA GLU A 19 4.82 -17.10 -3.83
C GLU A 19 4.91 -17.03 -2.30
N ILE A 20 4.39 -15.95 -1.72
CA ILE A 20 4.28 -15.80 -0.28
C ILE A 20 2.79 -15.72 0.05
N ALA A 21 2.33 -16.59 0.93
CA ALA A 21 0.94 -16.61 1.35
C ALA A 21 0.60 -15.34 2.13
N SER A 22 -0.57 -14.77 1.87
CA SER A 22 -1.08 -13.62 2.58
C SER A 22 -2.60 -13.64 2.54
N ASN A 23 -3.22 -13.23 3.63
CA ASN A 23 -4.68 -13.09 3.67
C ASN A 23 -5.05 -11.76 3.02
N LEU A 24 -5.46 -11.83 1.75
CA LEU A 24 -5.83 -10.63 1.03
C LEU A 24 -7.19 -10.13 1.50
N LEU A 25 -7.26 -8.86 1.86
CA LEU A 25 -8.50 -8.17 2.22
C LEU A 25 -9.23 -7.64 1.00
N TYR A 26 -8.49 -7.47 -0.08
CA TYR A 26 -9.01 -6.96 -1.35
C TYR A 26 -8.07 -7.38 -2.46
N GLU A 27 -8.63 -7.68 -3.62
CA GLU A 27 -7.82 -7.85 -4.83
C GLU A 27 -8.64 -7.56 -6.08
N ASP A 28 -7.98 -6.95 -7.04
CA ASP A 28 -8.51 -6.78 -8.38
C ASP A 28 -7.34 -6.86 -9.36
N GLU A 29 -7.55 -6.46 -10.61
CA GLU A 29 -6.52 -6.57 -11.64
C GLU A 29 -5.34 -5.63 -11.45
N ASP A 30 -5.49 -4.58 -10.63
CA ASP A 30 -4.45 -3.56 -10.44
C ASP A 30 -3.90 -3.51 -9.02
N ILE A 31 -4.64 -3.97 -8.03
CA ILE A 31 -4.38 -3.69 -6.61
C ILE A 31 -4.65 -4.93 -5.76
N ILE A 32 -3.80 -5.11 -4.74
CA ILE A 32 -4.08 -6.02 -3.64
C ILE A 32 -4.00 -5.23 -2.33
N ALA A 33 -4.64 -5.74 -1.29
CA ALA A 33 -4.54 -5.13 0.03
C ALA A 33 -4.52 -6.22 1.11
N PHE A 34 -3.74 -5.95 2.18
CA PHE A 34 -3.60 -6.88 3.30
C PHE A 34 -3.17 -6.10 4.55
N ARG A 35 -3.22 -6.76 5.71
CA ARG A 35 -2.77 -6.14 6.95
C ARG A 35 -1.24 -6.09 7.01
N ASP A 36 -0.73 -4.99 7.56
CA ASP A 36 0.70 -4.91 7.86
C ASP A 36 1.00 -5.90 8.98
N ILE A 37 2.08 -6.68 8.83
CA ILE A 37 2.46 -7.67 9.83
C ILE A 37 3.09 -7.03 11.07
N LYS A 38 3.49 -5.76 10.99
CA LYS A 38 4.02 -4.99 12.11
C LYS A 38 3.21 -3.71 12.26
N PRO A 39 1.94 -3.83 12.68
CA PRO A 39 1.05 -2.67 12.71
C PRO A 39 1.50 -1.64 13.73
N ILE A 40 1.42 -0.37 13.35
CA ILE A 40 1.71 0.75 14.26
C ILE A 40 0.43 1.37 14.81
N THR A 41 -0.72 0.96 14.28
CA THR A 41 -2.03 1.37 14.77
C THR A 41 -2.93 0.14 14.81
N PRO A 42 -4.06 0.18 15.56
CA PRO A 42 -4.98 -0.95 15.63
C PRO A 42 -5.48 -1.43 14.26
N THR A 43 -5.72 -0.49 13.35
CA THR A 43 -6.01 -0.81 11.95
C THR A 43 -4.86 -0.26 11.12
N HIS A 44 -4.07 -1.16 10.56
CA HIS A 44 -2.94 -0.78 9.70
C HIS A 44 -2.96 -1.69 8.47
N LEU A 45 -3.44 -1.14 7.37
CA LEU A 45 -3.59 -1.88 6.13
C LEU A 45 -2.63 -1.35 5.08
N LEU A 46 -2.21 -2.21 4.18
CA LEU A 46 -1.39 -1.86 3.03
C LEU A 46 -2.20 -2.06 1.77
N ILE A 47 -2.25 -1.04 0.94
CA ILE A 47 -2.86 -1.07 -0.38
C ILE A 47 -1.70 -1.02 -1.37
N VAL A 48 -1.53 -2.07 -2.17
CA VAL A 48 -0.31 -2.32 -2.92
C VAL A 48 -0.64 -2.48 -4.40
N SER A 49 0.17 -1.86 -5.26
CA SER A 49 0.01 -2.03 -6.70
C SER A 49 0.49 -3.42 -7.11
N ARG A 50 -0.25 -4.08 -8.02
CA ARG A 50 0.24 -5.34 -8.60
C ARG A 50 1.48 -5.09 -9.43
N LYS A 51 1.46 -4.01 -10.20
CA LYS A 51 2.60 -3.61 -11.00
C LYS A 51 3.74 -3.16 -10.10
N HIS A 52 4.94 -3.63 -10.36
CA HIS A 52 6.12 -3.19 -9.60
C HIS A 52 6.52 -1.78 -10.04
N ILE A 53 6.19 -0.81 -9.20
CA ILE A 53 6.61 0.58 -9.34
C ILE A 53 7.43 0.85 -8.09
N PRO A 54 8.73 1.15 -8.19
CA PRO A 54 9.58 1.24 -7.00
C PRO A 54 9.18 2.32 -6.01
N SER A 55 8.67 3.46 -6.49
CA SER A 55 8.24 4.56 -5.62
C SER A 55 7.38 5.54 -6.40
N LEU A 56 6.75 6.47 -5.67
CA LEU A 56 6.03 7.59 -6.31
C LEU A 56 6.94 8.36 -7.26
N ALA A 57 8.18 8.61 -6.82
CA ALA A 57 9.12 9.41 -7.60
C ALA A 57 9.45 8.78 -8.94
N LEU A 58 9.40 7.44 -9.01
CA LEU A 58 9.71 6.69 -10.22
C LEU A 58 8.47 6.29 -11.03
N MET A 59 7.30 6.74 -10.58
CA MET A 59 6.05 6.48 -11.27
C MET A 59 5.99 7.30 -12.57
N LYS A 60 5.50 6.68 -13.63
CA LYS A 60 5.27 7.38 -14.89
C LYS A 60 3.97 8.17 -14.83
N ASP A 61 3.87 9.23 -15.61
CA ASP A 61 2.64 10.04 -15.66
C ASP A 61 1.43 9.19 -16.04
N THR A 62 1.62 8.21 -16.94
CA THR A 62 0.54 7.32 -17.35
C THR A 62 0.07 6.38 -16.22
N GLU A 63 0.85 6.26 -15.16
CA GLU A 63 0.53 5.42 -14.00
C GLU A 63 -0.20 6.20 -12.91
N THR A 64 -0.30 7.52 -13.04
CA THR A 64 -0.93 8.38 -12.04
C THR A 64 -2.37 7.97 -11.67
N PRO A 65 -3.21 7.52 -12.60
CA PRO A 65 -4.57 7.08 -12.23
C PRO A 65 -4.61 5.94 -11.21
N LEU A 66 -3.50 5.20 -11.07
CA LEU A 66 -3.40 4.12 -10.09
C LEU A 66 -3.58 4.64 -8.66
N ILE A 67 -3.08 5.84 -8.38
CA ILE A 67 -3.20 6.44 -7.05
C ILE A 67 -4.68 6.68 -6.71
N GLY A 68 -5.47 7.13 -7.66
CA GLY A 68 -6.92 7.29 -7.46
C GLY A 68 -7.60 5.96 -7.17
N LYS A 69 -7.21 4.91 -7.87
CA LYS A 69 -7.73 3.56 -7.62
C LYS A 69 -7.36 3.07 -6.23
N MET A 70 -6.11 3.28 -5.82
CA MET A 70 -5.65 2.90 -4.48
C MET A 70 -6.43 3.65 -3.41
N THR A 71 -6.69 4.93 -3.61
CA THR A 71 -7.47 5.75 -2.68
C THR A 71 -8.89 5.22 -2.56
N ARG A 72 -9.51 4.86 -3.69
CA ARG A 72 -10.87 4.30 -3.67
C ARG A 72 -10.92 2.98 -2.89
N VAL A 73 -9.94 2.12 -3.09
CA VAL A 73 -9.84 0.85 -2.34
C VAL A 73 -9.66 1.13 -0.86
N ALA A 74 -8.78 2.08 -0.51
CA ALA A 74 -8.57 2.46 0.89
C ALA A 74 -9.86 2.95 1.53
N ASN A 75 -10.63 3.77 0.84
CA ASN A 75 -11.91 4.27 1.35
C ASN A 75 -12.90 3.12 1.60
N GLN A 76 -12.96 2.17 0.68
CA GLN A 76 -13.81 1.00 0.84
C GLN A 76 -13.40 0.18 2.08
N LEU A 77 -12.11 -0.07 2.22
CA LEU A 77 -11.58 -0.84 3.36
C LEU A 77 -11.82 -0.11 4.68
N ALA A 78 -11.70 1.22 4.69
CA ALA A 78 -11.98 2.01 5.88
C ALA A 78 -13.44 1.83 6.33
N ARG A 79 -14.37 1.81 5.38
CA ARG A 79 -15.77 1.56 5.69
C ARG A 79 -15.97 0.15 6.23
N GLU A 80 -15.36 -0.83 5.59
CA GLU A 80 -15.49 -2.24 5.99
C GLU A 80 -14.88 -2.51 7.36
N HIS A 81 -13.86 -1.76 7.74
CA HIS A 81 -13.21 -1.90 9.04
C HIS A 81 -13.77 -0.97 10.10
N GLY A 82 -14.84 -0.22 9.78
CA GLY A 82 -15.52 0.60 10.75
C GLY A 82 -14.76 1.84 11.19
N VAL A 83 -13.79 2.32 10.40
CA VAL A 83 -12.96 3.49 10.76
C VAL A 83 -13.23 4.72 9.91
N ALA A 84 -14.21 4.63 8.98
CA ALA A 84 -14.50 5.76 8.09
C ALA A 84 -15.03 6.97 8.86
N ASP A 85 -15.87 6.76 9.87
CA ASP A 85 -16.51 7.85 10.61
C ASP A 85 -15.55 8.50 11.62
N THR A 86 -14.73 7.69 12.29
CA THR A 86 -13.78 8.21 13.28
C THR A 86 -12.55 8.79 12.64
N GLY A 87 -12.22 8.32 11.45
CA GLY A 87 -11.12 8.88 10.68
C GLY A 87 -9.96 7.93 10.46
N TYR A 88 -9.24 8.18 9.40
CA TYR A 88 -8.07 7.39 9.04
C TYR A 88 -7.09 8.27 8.26
N ARG A 89 -5.86 7.82 8.21
CA ARG A 89 -4.80 8.51 7.49
C ARG A 89 -4.29 7.63 6.38
N LEU A 90 -4.10 8.21 5.19
CA LEU A 90 -3.47 7.53 4.06
C LEU A 90 -2.07 8.11 3.88
N VAL A 91 -1.08 7.24 3.78
CA VAL A 91 0.33 7.65 3.66
C VAL A 91 0.99 6.85 2.56
N ILE A 92 1.69 7.54 1.68
CA ILE A 92 2.60 6.91 0.73
C ILE A 92 3.97 7.53 0.96
N ASN A 93 4.93 6.70 1.38
CA ASN A 93 6.30 7.14 1.56
C ASN A 93 7.08 6.92 0.27
N SER A 94 7.80 7.93 -0.18
CA SER A 94 8.60 7.83 -1.40
C SER A 94 10.06 8.10 -1.07
N GLY A 95 10.87 7.07 -1.14
CA GLY A 95 12.30 7.16 -0.94
C GLY A 95 12.74 6.98 0.51
N ALA A 96 14.06 6.88 0.69
CA ALA A 96 14.66 6.54 1.98
C ALA A 96 14.39 7.57 3.07
N ASP A 97 14.47 8.85 2.74
CA ASP A 97 14.27 9.91 3.73
C ASP A 97 12.84 9.95 4.25
N ALA A 98 11.89 9.45 3.48
CA ALA A 98 10.50 9.36 3.91
C ALA A 98 10.22 8.08 4.71
N GLY A 99 11.19 7.18 4.81
CA GLY A 99 11.02 5.92 5.52
C GLY A 99 10.43 4.81 4.68
N GLN A 100 10.55 4.88 3.37
CA GLN A 100 10.09 3.79 2.51
C GLN A 100 11.03 2.60 2.67
N LEU A 101 10.52 1.52 3.27
CA LEU A 101 11.33 0.32 3.52
C LEU A 101 11.26 -0.68 2.37
N VAL A 102 10.09 -0.81 1.75
CA VAL A 102 9.90 -1.73 0.63
C VAL A 102 9.80 -0.92 -0.66
N PRO A 103 10.73 -1.13 -1.61
CA PRO A 103 10.74 -0.37 -2.87
C PRO A 103 9.71 -0.91 -3.86
N HIS A 104 8.45 -0.78 -3.50
CA HIS A 104 7.28 -1.18 -4.27
C HIS A 104 6.12 -0.30 -3.80
N LEU A 105 5.51 0.41 -4.72
CA LEU A 105 4.46 1.39 -4.41
C LEU A 105 3.38 0.80 -3.52
N HIS A 106 3.17 1.41 -2.36
CA HIS A 106 2.12 1.00 -1.44
C HIS A 106 1.64 2.18 -0.61
N MET A 107 0.40 2.10 -0.21
CA MET A 107 -0.28 3.11 0.59
C MET A 107 -0.64 2.48 1.94
N HIS A 108 -0.28 3.17 3.03
CA HIS A 108 -0.70 2.77 4.37
C HIS A 108 -2.05 3.38 4.69
N LEU A 109 -2.93 2.59 5.27
CA LEU A 109 -4.14 3.09 5.92
C LEU A 109 -3.95 2.90 7.42
N LEU A 110 -3.90 4.01 8.15
CA LEU A 110 -3.67 4.01 9.59
C LEU A 110 -4.90 4.52 10.30
N ALA A 111 -5.41 3.75 11.26
CA ALA A 111 -6.63 4.12 11.97
C ALA A 111 -6.78 3.35 13.27
N GLY A 112 -7.85 3.67 14.03
CA GLY A 112 -8.20 2.95 15.23
C GLY A 112 -7.80 3.65 16.52
N ARG A 113 -7.11 4.77 16.40
CA ARG A 113 -6.78 5.66 17.52
C ARG A 113 -6.41 7.03 16.99
N GLY A 114 -6.36 8.01 17.86
CA GLY A 114 -5.92 9.34 17.48
C GLY A 114 -4.47 9.31 16.97
N LEU A 115 -4.21 10.02 15.90
CA LEU A 115 -2.92 10.11 15.27
C LEU A 115 -2.42 11.54 15.38
N LYS A 116 -1.15 11.70 15.76
CA LYS A 116 -0.53 13.01 15.78
C LYS A 116 0.07 13.28 14.40
N TRP A 117 0.15 14.55 14.06
CA TRP A 117 0.68 14.93 12.76
C TRP A 117 2.14 14.55 12.58
N ASN A 118 2.95 14.88 13.58
CA ASN A 118 4.39 14.66 13.50
C ASN A 118 4.79 13.31 14.09
N HIS A 119 5.37 12.49 13.27
CA HIS A 119 5.91 11.19 13.71
C HIS A 119 6.88 10.61 12.70
#